data_d5f61f05ac1386972e54e52877ad8287
#
_entry.id   d5f61f05ac1386972e54e52877ad8287
#
_cell.length_a   1.000
_cell.length_b   1.000
_cell.length_c   1.000
_cell.angle_alpha   90.00
_cell.angle_beta   90.00
_cell.angle_gamma   90.00
#
_symmetry.space_group_name_H-M   'P 1'
#
loop_
_entity.id
_entity.type
_entity.pdbx_description
1 polymer ?
#
loop_
_entity_poly.entity_id
_entity_poly.type
_entity_poly.pdbx_seq_one_letter_code
_entity_poly.pdbx_strand_id
1 'polypeptide(L)'
;MSRWEGEAIVLTPLVAVATLALGLRVGASPAVQAAVVYGARPAADDRGLAWQIVTLVDDRGVQEAITLAHVSVVARARGMEARWDGSTNADGVAEVWLNLPGVSAGDAVSLEVRAPNERTPLASGLVSWPSEIARDAAVGPAFVRSSKREGDLAIDVAVYGGRLAPGFCSSLWVRVTDHDTKKAVGGVAIDAEPEPGLAVQPSRATSNASGYAELQASAEIHVAALGLSASAGAGAEQRSGKWYGAIPVAPGAAFVAMPLLISPKEPYAFEVVVPTVVPLIYAEVDDVAGRAFAVSLAVERSRVAISVPPLGPGTYWLVTSGDPRGAESLEGAAVARPFLVAERSSVDRASLGPRLALLSPPSFSRFVALDGLPGKRRADGSRHRRGLLIALGALGVAAVLEVSLILRAVARSKRLLERLSGVLNDDGPPIERRFSAGSVVVGLLVALLGFALLATLLTWKAG
;
A
#
# COMPACT_ATOMS: atom_id res chain seq x y z
N MET A 1 3.88 -67.21 9.52
CA MET A 1 3.29 -65.88 9.66
C MET A 1 1.79 -66.02 9.58
N SER A 2 1.06 -65.51 10.56
CA SER A 2 -0.40 -65.42 10.38
C SER A 2 -0.70 -64.44 9.24
N ARG A 3 -1.76 -64.69 8.49
CA ARG A 3 -2.19 -63.79 7.37
C ARG A 3 -2.23 -62.34 7.82
N TRP A 4 -2.64 -62.08 9.04
CA TRP A 4 -2.71 -60.77 9.71
C TRP A 4 -1.34 -60.08 9.91
N GLU A 5 -0.28 -60.83 10.15
CA GLU A 5 1.07 -60.24 10.38
C GLU A 5 1.70 -59.80 9.05
N GLY A 6 1.43 -60.53 7.96
CA GLY A 6 1.86 -60.13 6.64
C GLY A 6 1.12 -58.88 6.16
N GLU A 7 -0.17 -58.82 6.43
CA GLU A 7 -0.99 -57.64 6.09
C GLU A 7 -0.59 -56.40 6.94
N ALA A 8 -0.28 -56.55 8.22
CA ALA A 8 0.17 -55.45 9.07
C ALA A 8 1.52 -54.87 8.66
N ILE A 9 2.47 -55.69 8.21
CA ILE A 9 3.80 -55.22 7.72
C ILE A 9 3.66 -54.36 6.46
N VAL A 10 2.67 -54.65 5.61
CA VAL A 10 2.42 -53.86 4.40
C VAL A 10 1.57 -52.62 4.69
N LEU A 11 0.61 -52.71 5.59
CA LEU A 11 -0.28 -51.60 5.94
C LEU A 11 0.38 -50.48 6.74
N THR A 12 1.33 -50.83 7.64
CA THR A 12 1.99 -49.83 8.51
C THR A 12 2.73 -48.75 7.74
N PRO A 13 3.59 -49.07 6.73
CA PRO A 13 4.22 -48.02 5.92
C PRO A 13 3.23 -47.22 5.08
N LEU A 14 2.15 -47.83 4.57
CA LEU A 14 1.11 -47.12 3.85
C LEU A 14 0.37 -46.11 4.73
N VAL A 15 0.03 -46.51 5.97
CA VAL A 15 -0.58 -45.61 6.96
C VAL A 15 0.40 -44.49 7.33
N ALA A 16 1.69 -44.82 7.51
CA ALA A 16 2.73 -43.82 7.79
C ALA A 16 2.84 -42.77 6.66
N VAL A 17 2.90 -43.23 5.41
CA VAL A 17 2.94 -42.34 4.23
C VAL A 17 1.66 -41.49 4.09
N ALA A 18 0.49 -42.07 4.34
CA ALA A 18 -0.78 -41.36 4.30
C ALA A 18 -0.86 -40.29 5.40
N THR A 19 -0.43 -40.62 6.63
CA THR A 19 -0.40 -39.68 7.76
C THR A 19 0.64 -38.58 7.54
N LEU A 20 1.75 -38.92 6.91
CA LEU A 20 2.79 -38.00 6.50
C LEU A 20 2.25 -37.02 5.44
N ALA A 21 1.60 -37.52 4.39
CA ALA A 21 1.01 -36.71 3.34
C ALA A 21 -0.09 -35.78 3.89
N LEU A 22 -0.90 -36.30 4.83
CA LEU A 22 -1.91 -35.48 5.53
C LEU A 22 -1.28 -34.42 6.41
N GLY A 23 -0.24 -34.75 7.16
CA GLY A 23 0.52 -33.81 8.00
C GLY A 23 1.20 -32.72 7.17
N LEU A 24 1.78 -33.08 6.02
CA LEU A 24 2.34 -32.12 5.07
C LEU A 24 1.26 -31.22 4.44
N ARG A 25 0.10 -31.76 4.12
CA ARG A 25 -1.01 -30.99 3.57
C ARG A 25 -1.62 -30.03 4.59
N VAL A 26 -1.69 -30.44 5.85
CA VAL A 26 -2.14 -29.59 6.97
C VAL A 26 -1.08 -28.55 7.36
N GLY A 27 0.21 -28.92 7.19
CA GLY A 27 1.35 -28.04 7.45
C GLY A 27 1.78 -27.18 6.26
N ALA A 28 1.25 -27.42 5.04
CA ALA A 28 1.50 -26.53 3.92
C ALA A 28 0.88 -25.17 4.25
N SER A 29 1.72 -24.13 4.37
CA SER A 29 1.26 -22.77 4.55
C SER A 29 0.43 -22.39 3.32
N PRO A 30 -0.89 -22.26 3.42
CA PRO A 30 -1.65 -21.62 2.38
C PRO A 30 -1.20 -20.16 2.32
N ALA A 31 -1.31 -19.55 1.16
CA ALA A 31 -1.14 -18.10 1.02
C ALA A 31 -1.97 -17.38 2.10
N VAL A 32 -1.32 -16.48 2.85
CA VAL A 32 -1.90 -15.83 4.02
C VAL A 32 -2.61 -14.56 3.58
N GLN A 33 -3.92 -14.50 3.77
CA GLN A 33 -4.68 -13.26 3.56
C GLN A 33 -4.58 -12.36 4.79
N ALA A 34 -4.23 -11.10 4.58
CA ALA A 34 -4.13 -10.09 5.62
C ALA A 34 -4.66 -8.74 5.13
N ALA A 35 -4.84 -7.81 6.06
CA ALA A 35 -5.10 -6.42 5.76
C ALA A 35 -4.09 -5.52 6.45
N VAL A 36 -3.73 -4.43 5.77
CA VAL A 36 -2.94 -3.33 6.33
C VAL A 36 -3.85 -2.11 6.37
N VAL A 37 -3.88 -1.43 7.49
CA VAL A 37 -4.68 -0.23 7.71
C VAL A 37 -3.75 0.97 7.79
N TYR A 38 -3.97 1.94 6.93
CA TYR A 38 -3.20 3.18 6.86
C TYR A 38 -4.01 4.33 7.39
N GLY A 39 -3.38 5.16 8.17
CA GLY A 39 -3.85 6.44 8.63
C GLY A 39 -5.22 6.41 9.28
N ALA A 40 -5.42 7.22 10.26
CA ALA A 40 -6.73 7.53 10.80
C ALA A 40 -6.75 9.01 11.10
N ARG A 41 -7.80 9.68 10.71
CA ARG A 41 -7.99 11.09 10.98
C ARG A 41 -9.37 11.35 11.55
N PRO A 42 -9.52 12.24 12.55
CA PRO A 42 -10.81 12.81 12.87
C PRO A 42 -11.28 13.59 11.64
N ALA A 43 -12.48 13.30 11.18
CA ALA A 43 -13.12 14.20 10.25
C ALA A 43 -13.30 15.56 10.91
N ALA A 44 -13.13 16.65 10.16
CA ALA A 44 -13.20 18.02 10.69
C ALA A 44 -14.56 18.38 11.30
N ASP A 45 -15.57 17.54 11.13
CA ASP A 45 -16.96 17.71 11.51
C ASP A 45 -17.51 16.64 12.45
N ASP A 46 -16.65 15.99 13.24
CA ASP A 46 -16.99 14.87 14.14
C ASP A 46 -17.66 13.64 13.47
N ARG A 47 -17.65 13.55 12.15
CA ARG A 47 -18.32 12.46 11.41
C ARG A 47 -17.58 11.14 11.40
N GLY A 48 -16.40 11.06 11.98
CA GLY A 48 -15.77 9.77 12.13
C GLY A 48 -14.32 9.68 11.66
N LEU A 49 -13.89 8.47 11.58
CA LEU A 49 -12.53 8.06 11.31
C LEU A 49 -12.40 7.66 9.84
N ALA A 50 -11.44 8.24 9.14
CA ALA A 50 -11.10 7.81 7.79
C ALA A 50 -9.85 6.95 7.82
N TRP A 51 -9.98 5.67 7.43
CA TRP A 51 -8.87 4.77 7.18
C TRP A 51 -8.85 4.30 5.74
N GLN A 52 -7.67 4.10 5.22
CA GLN A 52 -7.47 3.34 4.01
C GLN A 52 -7.06 1.92 4.38
N ILE A 53 -7.79 0.94 3.89
CA ILE A 53 -7.48 -0.48 4.10
C ILE A 53 -6.97 -1.06 2.80
N VAL A 54 -5.86 -1.78 2.88
CA VAL A 54 -5.33 -2.56 1.77
C VAL A 54 -5.39 -4.03 2.14
N THR A 55 -6.11 -4.82 1.34
CA THR A 55 -6.17 -6.27 1.48
C THR A 55 -5.15 -6.92 0.56
N LEU A 56 -4.40 -7.87 1.10
CA LEU A 56 -3.32 -8.53 0.39
C LEU A 56 -3.28 -10.03 0.72
N VAL A 57 -2.67 -10.77 -0.20
CA VAL A 57 -2.24 -12.15 -0.01
C VAL A 57 -0.73 -12.15 0.08
N ASP A 58 -0.20 -12.88 1.05
CA ASP A 58 1.24 -13.15 1.18
C ASP A 58 1.49 -14.63 0.87
N ASP A 59 2.11 -14.89 -0.27
CA ASP A 59 2.58 -16.23 -0.64
C ASP A 59 4.12 -16.24 -0.57
N ARG A 60 4.64 -16.83 0.49
CA ARG A 60 6.10 -16.99 0.74
C ARG A 60 6.91 -15.70 0.65
N GLY A 61 6.34 -14.59 1.11
CA GLY A 61 7.00 -13.28 1.12
C GLY A 61 6.72 -12.42 -0.11
N VAL A 62 6.02 -12.94 -1.11
CA VAL A 62 5.48 -12.16 -2.22
C VAL A 62 4.09 -11.67 -1.81
N GLN A 63 3.93 -10.36 -1.75
CA GLN A 63 2.68 -9.72 -1.38
C GLN A 63 1.96 -9.23 -2.64
N GLU A 64 0.73 -9.67 -2.82
CA GLU A 64 -0.13 -9.24 -3.91
C GLU A 64 -1.43 -8.69 -3.35
N ALA A 65 -1.89 -7.57 -3.90
CA ALA A 65 -3.18 -7.00 -3.55
C ALA A 65 -4.31 -7.93 -4.01
N ILE A 66 -5.35 -8.07 -3.18
CA ILE A 66 -6.51 -8.90 -3.52
C ILE A 66 -7.80 -8.10 -3.42
N THR A 67 -8.67 -8.29 -4.41
CA THR A 67 -10.04 -7.77 -4.38
C THR A 67 -10.91 -8.66 -3.51
N LEU A 68 -11.57 -8.08 -2.52
CA LEU A 68 -12.55 -8.75 -1.70
C LEU A 68 -13.94 -8.12 -1.92
N ALA A 69 -14.90 -8.95 -2.32
CA ALA A 69 -16.28 -8.51 -2.54
C ALA A 69 -16.97 -8.05 -1.24
N HIS A 70 -16.52 -8.57 -0.10
CA HIS A 70 -17.04 -8.20 1.21
C HIS A 70 -15.91 -8.09 2.23
N VAL A 71 -15.80 -6.92 2.82
CA VAL A 71 -14.91 -6.64 3.96
C VAL A 71 -15.73 -5.92 5.02
N SER A 72 -15.58 -6.35 6.25
CA SER A 72 -16.19 -5.70 7.41
C SER A 72 -15.11 -5.10 8.29
N VAL A 73 -15.29 -3.87 8.70
CA VAL A 73 -14.41 -3.16 9.63
C VAL A 73 -15.19 -2.76 10.84
N VAL A 74 -14.71 -3.16 12.01
CA VAL A 74 -15.32 -2.84 13.29
C VAL A 74 -14.34 -2.07 14.14
N ALA A 75 -14.74 -0.92 14.61
CA ALA A 75 -13.97 -0.11 15.54
C ALA A 75 -14.72 0.03 16.87
N ARG A 76 -13.99 -0.15 17.98
CA ARG A 76 -14.54 -0.02 19.33
C ARG A 76 -13.69 0.91 20.16
N ALA A 77 -14.34 1.88 20.79
CA ALA A 77 -13.72 2.79 21.73
C ALA A 77 -14.71 3.26 22.78
N ARG A 78 -14.29 3.39 24.02
CA ARG A 78 -15.13 3.91 25.13
C ARG A 78 -16.53 3.27 25.25
N GLY A 79 -16.64 1.97 24.97
CA GLY A 79 -17.92 1.25 25.01
C GLY A 79 -18.83 1.45 23.80
N MET A 80 -18.39 2.23 22.81
CA MET A 80 -19.08 2.41 21.53
C MET A 80 -18.51 1.48 20.48
N GLU A 81 -19.33 1.10 19.51
CA GLU A 81 -18.95 0.31 18.35
C GLU A 81 -19.46 1.01 17.09
N ALA A 82 -18.59 1.12 16.10
CA ALA A 82 -18.94 1.52 14.74
C ALA A 82 -18.53 0.43 13.77
N ARG A 83 -19.33 0.24 12.72
CA ARG A 83 -19.12 -0.77 11.70
C ARG A 83 -19.24 -0.17 10.32
N TRP A 84 -18.33 -0.60 9.44
CA TRP A 84 -18.37 -0.37 8.02
C TRP A 84 -18.34 -1.72 7.30
N ASP A 85 -19.18 -1.87 6.28
CA ASP A 85 -19.23 -3.05 5.41
C ASP A 85 -19.14 -2.57 3.97
N GLY A 86 -18.27 -3.17 3.17
CA GLY A 86 -18.05 -2.80 1.77
C GLY A 86 -17.18 -3.80 1.04
N SER A 87 -16.59 -3.35 -0.06
CA SER A 87 -15.67 -4.14 -0.89
C SER A 87 -14.37 -3.40 -1.10
N THR A 88 -13.32 -4.13 -1.45
CA THR A 88 -12.08 -3.52 -1.95
C THR A 88 -12.09 -3.46 -3.48
N ASN A 89 -11.38 -2.49 -4.03
CA ASN A 89 -11.20 -2.34 -5.48
C ASN A 89 -10.16 -3.33 -6.05
N ALA A 90 -9.78 -3.19 -7.33
CA ALA A 90 -8.81 -4.06 -7.99
C ALA A 90 -7.41 -4.03 -7.35
N ASP A 91 -7.04 -2.92 -6.71
CA ASP A 91 -5.77 -2.77 -5.98
C ASP A 91 -5.89 -3.23 -4.51
N GLY A 92 -6.99 -3.90 -4.14
CA GLY A 92 -7.25 -4.35 -2.78
C GLY A 92 -7.58 -3.23 -1.80
N VAL A 93 -7.87 -2.02 -2.27
CA VAL A 93 -8.05 -0.82 -1.45
C VAL A 93 -9.52 -0.57 -1.15
N ALA A 94 -9.82 -0.20 0.10
CA ALA A 94 -11.09 0.34 0.52
C ALA A 94 -10.90 1.61 1.36
N GLU A 95 -11.70 2.64 1.10
CA GLU A 95 -11.80 3.83 1.93
C GLU A 95 -12.91 3.62 2.96
N VAL A 96 -12.56 3.70 4.23
CA VAL A 96 -13.42 3.35 5.35
C VAL A 96 -13.71 4.56 6.21
N TRP A 97 -14.99 4.83 6.43
CA TRP A 97 -15.47 5.90 7.29
C TRP A 97 -16.27 5.30 8.44
N LEU A 98 -15.87 5.60 9.66
CA LEU A 98 -16.51 5.08 10.87
C LEU A 98 -16.86 6.24 11.78
N ASN A 99 -18.12 6.31 12.18
CA ASN A 99 -18.59 7.32 13.12
C ASN A 99 -18.40 6.81 14.56
N LEU A 100 -17.47 7.42 15.29
CA LEU A 100 -17.24 7.18 16.73
C LEU A 100 -17.26 8.52 17.46
N PRO A 101 -18.44 9.06 17.76
CA PRO A 101 -18.56 10.35 18.43
C PRO A 101 -17.90 10.31 19.81
N GLY A 102 -17.24 11.40 20.18
CA GLY A 102 -16.60 11.55 21.50
C GLY A 102 -15.25 10.82 21.65
N VAL A 103 -14.70 10.24 20.58
CA VAL A 103 -13.31 9.75 20.57
C VAL A 103 -12.38 10.94 20.38
N SER A 104 -11.46 11.11 21.32
CA SER A 104 -10.52 12.23 21.35
C SER A 104 -9.09 11.79 21.02
N ALA A 105 -8.23 12.76 20.72
CA ALA A 105 -6.81 12.50 20.50
C ALA A 105 -6.19 11.78 21.70
N GLY A 106 -5.44 10.72 21.44
CA GLY A 106 -4.84 9.85 22.45
C GLY A 106 -5.71 8.68 22.90
N ASP A 107 -6.98 8.61 22.48
CA ASP A 107 -7.81 7.45 22.77
C ASP A 107 -7.34 6.22 22.00
N ALA A 108 -7.34 5.07 22.64
CA ALA A 108 -7.10 3.81 21.98
C ALA A 108 -8.39 3.28 21.33
N VAL A 109 -8.31 2.98 20.04
CA VAL A 109 -9.41 2.36 19.28
C VAL A 109 -9.05 0.92 18.98
N SER A 110 -9.88 -0.03 19.40
CA SER A 110 -9.76 -1.42 18.96
C SER A 110 -10.32 -1.53 17.56
N LEU A 111 -9.49 -1.93 16.62
CA LEU A 111 -9.85 -2.08 15.21
C LEU A 111 -9.78 -3.55 14.80
N GLU A 112 -10.77 -3.99 14.03
CA GLU A 112 -10.83 -5.34 13.51
C GLU A 112 -11.31 -5.32 12.05
N VAL A 113 -10.52 -5.93 11.15
CA VAL A 113 -10.85 -6.09 9.73
C VAL A 113 -11.13 -7.57 9.47
N ARG A 114 -12.28 -7.89 8.89
CA ARG A 114 -12.73 -9.26 8.61
C ARG A 114 -13.14 -9.46 7.16
N ALA A 115 -12.89 -10.66 6.65
CA ALA A 115 -13.52 -11.18 5.44
C ALA A 115 -14.48 -12.33 5.82
N PRO A 116 -15.60 -12.53 5.11
CA PRO A 116 -16.64 -13.51 5.48
C PRO A 116 -16.14 -14.95 5.58
N ASN A 117 -15.20 -15.31 4.71
CA ASN A 117 -14.68 -16.68 4.61
C ASN A 117 -13.46 -16.95 5.51
N GLU A 118 -12.98 -15.94 6.23
CA GLU A 118 -11.82 -16.04 7.10
C GLU A 118 -12.24 -16.25 8.55
N ARG A 119 -11.74 -17.34 9.18
CA ARG A 119 -12.01 -17.64 10.60
C ARG A 119 -11.35 -16.64 11.55
N THR A 120 -10.22 -16.09 11.14
CA THR A 120 -9.45 -15.12 11.91
C THR A 120 -9.48 -13.77 11.21
N PRO A 121 -9.53 -12.65 11.96
CA PRO A 121 -9.49 -11.32 11.35
C PRO A 121 -8.31 -11.15 10.41
N LEU A 122 -8.49 -10.42 9.31
CA LEU A 122 -7.40 -10.04 8.40
C LEU A 122 -6.40 -9.11 9.08
N ALA A 123 -6.88 -8.26 9.98
CA ALA A 123 -6.09 -7.45 10.90
C ALA A 123 -6.88 -7.23 12.18
N SER A 124 -6.22 -7.18 13.34
CA SER A 124 -6.84 -6.82 14.61
C SER A 124 -5.81 -6.26 15.58
N GLY A 125 -6.16 -5.19 16.29
CA GLY A 125 -5.28 -4.57 17.25
C GLY A 125 -5.82 -3.25 17.80
N LEU A 126 -5.01 -2.60 18.63
CA LEU A 126 -5.27 -1.28 19.14
C LEU A 126 -4.52 -0.27 18.26
N VAL A 127 -5.22 0.75 17.82
CA VAL A 127 -4.66 1.90 17.10
C VAL A 127 -4.81 3.14 17.98
N SER A 128 -3.76 3.96 18.01
CA SER A 128 -3.81 5.25 18.68
C SER A 128 -4.61 6.23 17.84
N TRP A 129 -5.38 7.08 18.50
CA TRP A 129 -6.19 8.09 17.85
C TRP A 129 -5.73 9.52 18.19
N PRO A 130 -5.54 10.41 17.24
CA PRO A 130 -5.26 10.10 15.83
C PRO A 130 -3.93 9.35 15.72
N SER A 131 -3.80 8.44 14.76
CA SER A 131 -2.48 7.98 14.37
C SER A 131 -1.77 9.20 13.83
N GLU A 132 -0.71 9.63 14.51
CA GLU A 132 -0.04 10.89 14.22
C GLU A 132 0.33 10.99 12.75
N ILE A 133 -0.18 12.03 12.12
CA ILE A 133 0.30 12.49 10.84
C ILE A 133 1.45 13.44 11.16
N ALA A 134 2.66 12.94 11.11
CA ALA A 134 3.83 13.82 11.19
C ALA A 134 3.76 14.75 9.98
N ARG A 135 3.71 16.03 10.27
CA ARG A 135 3.69 17.05 9.23
C ARG A 135 5.06 17.67 9.13
N ASP A 136 5.65 17.50 7.99
CA ASP A 136 6.54 18.53 7.53
C ASP A 136 5.64 19.72 7.14
N ALA A 137 5.51 20.67 8.05
CA ALA A 137 4.84 21.92 7.72
C ALA A 137 5.56 22.49 6.50
N ALA A 138 4.84 22.60 5.39
CA ALA A 138 5.36 23.21 4.17
C ALA A 138 5.77 24.65 4.51
N VAL A 139 7.05 24.84 4.69
CA VAL A 139 7.60 26.10 5.13
C VAL A 139 7.90 26.94 3.89
N GLY A 140 7.02 27.86 3.59
CA GLY A 140 7.27 28.89 2.59
C GLY A 140 6.56 28.67 1.24
N PRO A 141 6.62 29.69 0.39
CA PRO A 141 5.99 29.66 -0.92
C PRO A 141 6.69 28.67 -1.86
N ALA A 142 5.88 27.89 -2.60
CA ALA A 142 6.35 26.89 -3.57
C ALA A 142 6.81 27.56 -4.88
N PHE A 143 7.92 28.29 -4.84
CA PHE A 143 8.51 28.82 -6.05
C PHE A 143 9.35 27.76 -6.78
N VAL A 144 9.26 27.81 -8.10
CA VAL A 144 10.12 27.01 -8.99
C VAL A 144 11.58 27.48 -8.81
N ARG A 145 12.50 26.55 -8.65
CA ARG A 145 13.92 26.88 -8.54
C ARG A 145 14.42 27.44 -9.86
N SER A 146 15.04 28.61 -9.81
CA SER A 146 15.76 29.17 -10.96
C SER A 146 17.15 28.58 -11.07
N SER A 147 17.59 28.28 -12.28
CA SER A 147 19.00 28.00 -12.58
C SER A 147 19.82 29.25 -12.82
N LYS A 148 19.15 30.33 -13.25
CA LYS A 148 19.80 31.62 -13.52
C LYS A 148 18.90 32.77 -13.17
N ARG A 149 19.43 33.78 -12.43
CA ARG A 149 18.77 35.05 -12.09
C ARG A 149 19.74 36.20 -12.29
N GLU A 150 19.30 37.26 -12.92
CA GLU A 150 20.11 38.45 -13.20
C GLU A 150 19.24 39.71 -13.12
N GLY A 151 19.86 40.85 -12.77
CA GLY A 151 19.27 42.19 -12.85
C GLY A 151 18.69 42.69 -11.53
N ASP A 152 18.13 43.94 -11.59
CA ASP A 152 17.58 44.68 -10.44
C ASP A 152 16.19 44.24 -10.03
N LEU A 153 15.52 43.51 -10.90
CA LEU A 153 14.20 42.92 -10.65
C LEU A 153 14.35 41.43 -10.38
N ALA A 154 13.94 41.01 -9.21
CA ALA A 154 13.87 39.59 -8.87
C ALA A 154 12.54 39.01 -9.37
N ILE A 155 12.65 37.88 -10.09
CA ILE A 155 11.50 37.16 -10.63
C ILE A 155 11.39 35.83 -9.89
N ASP A 156 10.20 35.52 -9.39
CA ASP A 156 9.83 34.24 -8.82
C ASP A 156 8.67 33.64 -9.60
N VAL A 157 8.71 32.34 -9.84
CA VAL A 157 7.67 31.63 -10.61
C VAL A 157 7.02 30.56 -9.75
N ALA A 158 5.71 30.51 -9.75
CA ALA A 158 4.94 29.46 -9.10
C ALA A 158 3.98 28.80 -10.11
N VAL A 159 3.93 27.47 -10.10
CA VAL A 159 2.98 26.69 -10.90
C VAL A 159 1.77 26.40 -10.04
N TYR A 160 0.57 26.71 -10.53
CA TYR A 160 -0.65 26.33 -9.81
C TYR A 160 -0.76 24.81 -9.71
N GLY A 161 -0.78 24.30 -8.47
CA GLY A 161 -0.71 22.86 -8.20
C GLY A 161 0.72 22.28 -8.23
N GLY A 162 1.75 23.14 -8.31
CA GLY A 162 3.17 22.75 -8.20
C GLY A 162 3.77 22.12 -9.45
N ARG A 163 2.96 21.54 -10.35
CA ARG A 163 3.42 20.82 -11.54
C ARG A 163 2.45 21.01 -12.70
N LEU A 164 2.95 20.96 -13.93
CA LEU A 164 2.12 20.89 -15.15
C LEU A 164 1.74 19.43 -15.44
N ALA A 165 0.50 19.22 -15.85
CA ALA A 165 0.06 17.97 -16.47
C ALA A 165 0.25 18.09 -17.99
N PRO A 166 0.98 17.19 -18.66
CA PRO A 166 1.21 17.26 -20.09
C PRO A 166 -0.09 17.31 -20.90
N GLY A 167 -0.13 18.20 -21.90
CA GLY A 167 -1.31 18.39 -22.76
C GLY A 167 -2.41 19.26 -22.16
N PHE A 168 -2.24 19.78 -20.94
CA PHE A 168 -3.23 20.63 -20.29
C PHE A 168 -2.65 21.97 -19.89
N CYS A 169 -3.47 23.02 -20.01
CA CYS A 169 -3.09 24.37 -19.58
C CYS A 169 -3.20 24.50 -18.05
N SER A 170 -2.21 25.11 -17.44
CA SER A 170 -2.20 25.48 -16.02
C SER A 170 -1.67 26.90 -15.85
N SER A 171 -2.16 27.61 -14.81
CA SER A 171 -1.68 28.96 -14.51
C SER A 171 -0.26 28.92 -13.93
N LEU A 172 0.60 29.75 -14.52
CA LEU A 172 1.88 30.15 -13.95
C LEU A 172 1.74 31.54 -13.36
N TRP A 173 2.10 31.69 -12.11
CA TRP A 173 2.12 32.96 -11.45
C TRP A 173 3.55 33.47 -11.35
N VAL A 174 3.80 34.63 -11.96
CA VAL A 174 5.09 35.32 -11.94
C VAL A 174 4.99 36.45 -10.93
N ARG A 175 5.87 36.45 -9.94
CA ARG A 175 6.01 37.55 -8.98
C ARG A 175 7.26 38.35 -9.29
N VAL A 176 7.12 39.67 -9.40
CA VAL A 176 8.24 40.57 -9.59
C VAL A 176 8.43 41.40 -8.33
N THR A 177 9.64 41.43 -7.82
CA THR A 177 10.05 42.23 -6.68
C THR A 177 11.33 42.99 -7.01
N ASP A 178 11.52 44.08 -6.37
CA ASP A 178 12.81 44.79 -6.38
C ASP A 178 13.86 43.92 -5.67
N HIS A 179 15.04 43.76 -6.29
CA HIS A 179 16.05 42.82 -5.79
C HIS A 179 16.54 43.17 -4.39
N ASP A 180 16.72 44.42 -4.10
CA ASP A 180 17.35 44.91 -2.83
C ASP A 180 16.29 45.04 -1.72
N THR A 181 15.20 45.71 -2.02
CA THR A 181 14.15 46.01 -1.02
C THR A 181 13.14 44.89 -0.82
N LYS A 182 13.10 43.88 -1.71
CA LYS A 182 12.12 42.81 -1.76
C LYS A 182 10.66 43.26 -1.87
N LYS A 183 10.43 44.54 -2.17
CA LYS A 183 9.08 45.08 -2.36
C LYS A 183 8.53 44.67 -3.72
N ALA A 184 7.24 44.43 -3.78
CA ALA A 184 6.52 44.16 -5.02
C ALA A 184 6.63 45.32 -5.98
N VAL A 185 6.83 45.05 -7.27
CA VAL A 185 6.89 46.03 -8.33
C VAL A 185 5.75 45.80 -9.31
N GLY A 186 4.81 46.76 -9.37
CA GLY A 186 3.68 46.74 -10.33
C GLY A 186 4.02 47.44 -11.64
N GLY A 187 3.28 47.12 -12.69
CA GLY A 187 3.45 47.73 -14.02
C GLY A 187 4.66 47.25 -14.80
N VAL A 188 5.29 46.17 -14.36
CA VAL A 188 6.46 45.55 -15.01
C VAL A 188 5.99 44.72 -16.21
N ALA A 189 6.57 44.99 -17.38
CA ALA A 189 6.38 44.14 -18.55
C ALA A 189 7.24 42.86 -18.38
N ILE A 190 6.60 41.71 -18.60
CA ILE A 190 7.19 40.37 -18.47
C ILE A 190 7.07 39.69 -19.81
N ASP A 191 8.16 39.36 -20.45
CA ASP A 191 8.21 38.60 -21.70
C ASP A 191 8.63 37.15 -21.38
N ALA A 192 7.87 36.20 -21.94
CA ALA A 192 8.11 34.78 -21.75
C ALA A 192 8.78 34.18 -23.00
N GLU A 193 9.85 33.47 -22.78
CA GLU A 193 10.65 32.76 -23.80
C GLU A 193 10.64 31.25 -23.46
N PRO A 194 9.57 30.53 -23.84
CA PRO A 194 9.50 29.10 -23.60
C PRO A 194 10.43 28.32 -24.51
N GLU A 195 11.05 27.26 -24.01
CA GLU A 195 11.79 26.31 -24.83
C GLU A 195 10.85 25.35 -25.56
N PRO A 196 11.35 24.65 -26.60
CA PRO A 196 10.57 23.66 -27.35
C PRO A 196 9.91 22.63 -26.44
N GLY A 197 8.60 22.42 -26.66
CA GLY A 197 7.77 21.51 -25.85
C GLY A 197 7.06 22.18 -24.65
N LEU A 198 7.25 23.50 -24.46
CA LEU A 198 6.47 24.33 -23.56
C LEU A 198 5.78 25.44 -24.33
N ALA A 199 4.48 25.52 -24.26
CA ALA A 199 3.70 26.67 -24.78
C ALA A 199 3.31 27.57 -23.62
N VAL A 200 3.48 28.90 -23.79
CA VAL A 200 3.10 29.89 -22.80
C VAL A 200 2.26 31.00 -23.47
N GLN A 201 1.14 31.33 -22.86
CA GLN A 201 0.23 32.39 -23.33
C GLN A 201 -0.29 33.24 -22.17
N PRO A 202 -0.39 34.57 -22.33
CA PRO A 202 0.23 35.34 -23.42
C PRO A 202 1.77 35.28 -23.31
N SER A 203 2.48 35.48 -24.40
CA SER A 203 3.95 35.59 -24.40
C SER A 203 4.44 36.86 -23.69
N ARG A 204 3.55 37.82 -23.47
CA ARG A 204 3.83 39.05 -22.73
C ARG A 204 2.70 39.39 -21.77
N ALA A 205 3.04 39.66 -20.52
CA ALA A 205 2.10 40.06 -19.46
C ALA A 205 2.64 41.29 -18.70
N THR A 206 1.77 41.93 -17.92
CA THR A 206 2.15 43.05 -17.06
C THR A 206 1.80 42.72 -15.61
N SER A 207 2.73 42.98 -14.70
CA SER A 207 2.46 42.76 -13.28
C SER A 207 1.44 43.77 -12.73
N ASN A 208 0.56 43.26 -11.86
CA ASN A 208 -0.40 44.11 -11.13
C ASN A 208 0.29 44.92 -10.01
N ALA A 209 -0.46 45.73 -9.29
CA ALA A 209 0.06 46.56 -8.19
C ALA A 209 0.74 45.75 -7.08
N SER A 210 0.39 44.47 -6.92
CA SER A 210 1.00 43.54 -5.96
C SER A 210 2.19 42.77 -6.56
N GLY A 211 2.64 43.15 -7.76
CA GLY A 211 3.78 42.53 -8.44
C GLY A 211 3.52 41.19 -9.11
N TYR A 212 2.27 40.75 -9.26
CA TYR A 212 1.94 39.48 -9.86
C TYR A 212 1.44 39.61 -11.29
N ALA A 213 1.85 38.68 -12.14
CA ALA A 213 1.29 38.45 -13.47
C ALA A 213 0.92 36.97 -13.64
N GLU A 214 -0.15 36.73 -14.39
CA GLU A 214 -0.59 35.38 -14.73
C GLU A 214 -0.24 35.07 -16.18
N LEU A 215 0.35 33.90 -16.39
CA LEU A 215 0.59 33.27 -17.68
C LEU A 215 -0.10 31.90 -17.67
N GLN A 216 -0.52 31.40 -18.82
CA GLN A 216 -1.01 30.03 -18.99
C GLN A 216 0.07 29.20 -19.65
N ALA A 217 0.42 28.05 -19.08
CA ALA A 217 1.44 27.17 -19.62
C ALA A 217 0.89 25.76 -19.89
N SER A 218 1.34 25.18 -21.00
CA SER A 218 1.07 23.79 -21.36
C SER A 218 2.35 23.13 -21.81
N ALA A 219 2.70 21.98 -21.20
CA ALA A 219 3.85 21.18 -21.59
C ALA A 219 3.41 20.00 -22.46
N GLU A 220 4.13 19.75 -23.55
CA GLU A 220 3.92 18.57 -24.41
C GLU A 220 4.85 17.42 -24.04
N ILE A 221 5.93 17.72 -23.32
CA ILE A 221 7.02 16.79 -22.97
C ILE A 221 7.23 16.77 -21.46
N HIS A 222 8.05 15.82 -21.01
CA HIS A 222 8.31 15.58 -19.58
C HIS A 222 9.28 16.58 -18.94
N VAL A 223 10.00 17.34 -19.75
CA VAL A 223 10.93 18.38 -19.29
C VAL A 223 10.57 19.66 -20.00
N ALA A 224 10.27 20.69 -19.25
CA ALA A 224 9.90 22.01 -19.76
C ALA A 224 10.81 23.07 -19.15
N ALA A 225 11.37 23.95 -19.95
CA ALA A 225 12.16 25.06 -19.45
C ALA A 225 11.58 26.40 -19.96
N LEU A 226 11.71 27.42 -19.13
CA LEU A 226 11.17 28.74 -19.35
C LEU A 226 12.19 29.81 -19.06
N GLY A 227 12.40 30.72 -20.01
CA GLY A 227 13.03 31.99 -19.78
C GLY A 227 11.98 33.08 -19.53
N LEU A 228 12.27 33.98 -18.61
CA LEU A 228 11.49 35.20 -18.40
C LEU A 228 12.39 36.40 -18.38
N SER A 229 11.97 37.49 -19.06
CA SER A 229 12.60 38.78 -18.92
C SER A 229 11.58 39.81 -18.42
N ALA A 230 11.99 40.63 -17.47
CA ALA A 230 11.15 41.65 -16.87
C ALA A 230 11.78 43.03 -17.12
N SER A 231 10.97 44.02 -17.46
CA SER A 231 11.43 45.40 -17.67
C SER A 231 10.44 46.42 -17.12
N ALA A 232 10.97 47.45 -16.44
CA ALA A 232 10.19 48.55 -15.87
C ALA A 232 10.94 49.86 -16.07
N GLY A 233 10.19 50.92 -16.28
CA GLY A 233 10.74 52.26 -16.54
C GLY A 233 11.19 52.48 -17.98
N ALA A 234 11.78 53.65 -18.24
CA ALA A 234 12.30 54.01 -19.56
C ALA A 234 13.61 54.80 -19.41
N GLY A 235 14.49 54.73 -20.42
CA GLY A 235 15.73 55.50 -20.44
C GLY A 235 16.73 55.08 -19.33
N ALA A 236 17.30 56.05 -18.68
CA ALA A 236 18.33 55.80 -17.64
C ALA A 236 17.78 55.16 -16.35
N GLU A 237 16.48 55.19 -16.13
CA GLU A 237 15.81 54.56 -14.98
C GLU A 237 15.26 53.17 -15.31
N GLN A 238 15.59 52.60 -16.46
CA GLN A 238 15.15 51.30 -16.86
C GLN A 238 15.78 50.23 -15.95
N ARG A 239 14.91 49.52 -15.25
CA ARG A 239 15.28 48.34 -14.45
C ARG A 239 14.92 47.06 -15.21
N SER A 240 15.73 46.06 -15.08
CA SER A 240 15.49 44.78 -15.75
C SER A 240 15.76 43.59 -14.83
N GLY A 241 15.19 42.46 -15.18
CA GLY A 241 15.45 41.20 -14.48
C GLY A 241 15.33 40.04 -15.45
N LYS A 242 16.08 39.00 -15.22
CA LYS A 242 16.00 37.73 -15.97
C LYS A 242 15.88 36.55 -15.03
N TRP A 243 15.10 35.60 -15.41
CA TRP A 243 14.91 34.33 -14.74
C TRP A 243 14.92 33.21 -15.77
N TYR A 244 15.55 32.11 -15.45
CA TYR A 244 15.50 30.87 -16.25
C TYR A 244 15.41 29.68 -15.31
N GLY A 245 14.53 28.70 -15.63
CA GLY A 245 14.38 27.51 -14.81
C GLY A 245 13.56 26.42 -15.47
N ALA A 246 13.69 25.22 -14.95
CA ALA A 246 12.89 24.08 -15.35
C ALA A 246 11.53 24.12 -14.64
N ILE A 247 10.46 24.07 -15.43
CA ILE A 247 9.09 23.99 -14.90
C ILE A 247 8.77 22.54 -14.60
N PRO A 248 8.36 22.21 -13.37
CA PRO A 248 8.02 20.83 -12.99
C PRO A 248 6.84 20.31 -13.82
N VAL A 249 7.01 19.12 -14.39
CA VAL A 249 5.99 18.40 -15.15
C VAL A 249 5.73 17.05 -14.49
N ALA A 250 4.47 16.64 -14.42
CA ALA A 250 4.06 15.34 -13.89
C ALA A 250 3.55 14.45 -15.04
N PRO A 251 4.39 13.57 -15.59
CA PRO A 251 3.98 12.69 -16.69
C PRO A 251 2.86 11.74 -16.24
N GLY A 252 1.82 11.59 -17.08
CA GLY A 252 0.68 10.72 -16.76
C GLY A 252 -0.28 11.25 -15.70
N ALA A 253 -0.04 12.47 -15.20
CA ALA A 253 -0.91 13.09 -14.21
C ALA A 253 -2.31 13.35 -14.77
N ALA A 254 -3.32 13.09 -13.94
CA ALA A 254 -4.68 13.47 -14.24
C ALA A 254 -4.85 14.98 -14.13
N PHE A 255 -5.59 15.56 -15.07
CA PHE A 255 -5.94 16.96 -15.03
C PHE A 255 -7.30 17.17 -14.37
N VAL A 256 -7.40 18.14 -13.47
CA VAL A 256 -8.66 18.51 -12.83
C VAL A 256 -9.00 19.94 -13.19
N ALA A 257 -10.12 20.10 -13.87
CA ALA A 257 -10.73 21.43 -14.07
C ALA A 257 -11.53 21.79 -12.81
N MET A 258 -11.00 22.72 -12.02
CA MET A 258 -11.67 23.13 -10.79
C MET A 258 -11.61 24.63 -10.58
N PRO A 259 -12.65 25.25 -10.00
CA PRO A 259 -12.61 26.66 -9.62
C PRO A 259 -11.68 26.84 -8.40
N LEU A 260 -11.07 28.01 -8.32
CA LEU A 260 -10.23 28.40 -7.19
C LEU A 260 -11.03 28.62 -5.89
N LEU A 261 -12.33 28.92 -6.02
CA LEU A 261 -13.24 29.24 -4.91
C LEU A 261 -14.51 28.40 -5.00
N ILE A 262 -14.83 27.70 -3.94
CA ILE A 262 -16.02 26.87 -3.78
C ILE A 262 -16.87 27.43 -2.63
N SER A 263 -18.19 27.40 -2.79
CA SER A 263 -19.13 27.80 -1.74
C SER A 263 -19.17 26.72 -0.64
N PRO A 264 -19.15 27.08 0.65
CA PRO A 264 -19.35 26.12 1.72
C PRO A 264 -20.78 25.57 1.69
N LYS A 265 -20.99 24.39 2.29
CA LYS A 265 -22.30 23.72 2.46
C LYS A 265 -22.95 23.14 1.20
N GLU A 266 -22.35 23.27 0.04
CA GLU A 266 -22.84 22.65 -1.18
C GLU A 266 -21.92 21.51 -1.60
N PRO A 267 -22.43 20.34 -2.05
CA PRO A 267 -21.62 19.32 -2.66
C PRO A 267 -21.07 19.86 -3.98
N TYR A 268 -19.84 19.50 -4.29
CA TYR A 268 -19.19 19.94 -5.51
C TYR A 268 -18.72 18.75 -6.35
N ALA A 269 -18.92 18.83 -7.67
CA ALA A 269 -18.42 17.85 -8.60
C ALA A 269 -17.22 18.39 -9.39
N PHE A 270 -16.13 17.65 -9.40
CA PHE A 270 -14.94 17.91 -10.20
C PHE A 270 -14.90 16.96 -11.39
N GLU A 271 -14.57 17.45 -12.56
CA GLU A 271 -14.24 16.61 -13.70
C GLU A 271 -12.73 16.36 -13.72
N VAL A 272 -12.36 15.09 -13.72
CA VAL A 272 -10.98 14.64 -13.83
C VAL A 272 -10.77 14.05 -15.20
N VAL A 273 -9.79 14.56 -15.94
CA VAL A 273 -9.37 13.99 -17.22
C VAL A 273 -8.11 13.19 -17.03
N VAL A 274 -8.16 11.92 -17.40
CA VAL A 274 -7.08 10.95 -17.21
C VAL A 274 -6.41 10.71 -18.56
N PRO A 275 -5.18 11.21 -18.79
CA PRO A 275 -4.52 11.16 -20.10
C PRO A 275 -4.01 9.77 -20.46
N THR A 276 -3.77 8.91 -19.47
CA THR A 276 -3.28 7.54 -19.64
C THR A 276 -4.34 6.53 -19.23
N VAL A 277 -4.32 5.35 -19.84
CA VAL A 277 -5.23 4.27 -19.47
C VAL A 277 -4.77 3.70 -18.13
N VAL A 278 -5.43 4.15 -17.06
CA VAL A 278 -5.30 3.56 -15.71
C VAL A 278 -6.66 2.99 -15.32
N PRO A 279 -6.71 1.82 -14.66
CA PRO A 279 -7.98 1.19 -14.29
C PRO A 279 -8.72 1.96 -13.20
N LEU A 280 -7.97 2.60 -12.31
CA LEU A 280 -8.47 3.33 -11.15
C LEU A 280 -7.80 4.69 -11.04
N ILE A 281 -8.54 5.66 -10.52
CA ILE A 281 -7.99 6.92 -10.04
C ILE A 281 -8.39 7.12 -8.58
N TYR A 282 -7.43 7.54 -7.79
CA TYR A 282 -7.59 7.92 -6.40
C TYR A 282 -7.67 9.43 -6.30
N ALA A 283 -8.66 9.92 -5.61
CA ALA A 283 -8.83 11.34 -5.36
C ALA A 283 -9.01 11.60 -3.87
N GLU A 284 -8.27 12.55 -3.36
CA GLU A 284 -8.30 12.94 -1.96
C GLU A 284 -8.47 14.45 -1.87
N VAL A 285 -9.22 14.87 -0.89
CA VAL A 285 -9.28 16.27 -0.49
C VAL A 285 -8.65 16.37 0.88
N ASP A 286 -7.56 17.10 0.93
CA ASP A 286 -6.80 17.30 2.16
C ASP A 286 -6.90 18.75 2.61
N ASP A 287 -6.91 18.99 3.91
CA ASP A 287 -6.67 20.31 4.49
C ASP A 287 -5.35 20.31 5.29
N VAL A 288 -5.04 21.38 5.98
CA VAL A 288 -3.87 21.44 6.87
C VAL A 288 -3.94 20.44 8.02
N ALA A 289 -5.09 19.83 8.34
CA ALA A 289 -5.26 18.82 9.36
C ALA A 289 -5.16 17.40 8.81
N GLY A 290 -5.15 17.18 7.50
CA GLY A 290 -5.01 15.91 6.80
C GLY A 290 -6.17 15.65 5.84
N ARG A 291 -6.51 14.40 5.64
CA ARG A 291 -7.53 13.96 4.68
C ARG A 291 -8.95 14.33 5.14
N ALA A 292 -9.65 15.17 4.40
CA ALA A 292 -11.04 15.51 4.60
C ALA A 292 -12.01 14.59 3.85
N PHE A 293 -11.58 14.06 2.69
CA PHE A 293 -12.37 13.18 1.84
C PHE A 293 -11.43 12.31 0.99
N ALA A 294 -11.85 11.10 0.67
CA ALA A 294 -11.14 10.24 -0.27
C ALA A 294 -12.11 9.32 -1.00
N VAL A 295 -11.79 9.02 -2.26
CA VAL A 295 -12.55 8.08 -3.10
C VAL A 295 -11.63 7.44 -4.13
N SER A 296 -11.89 6.16 -4.44
CA SER A 296 -11.32 5.48 -5.60
C SER A 296 -12.41 5.26 -6.64
N LEU A 297 -12.11 5.59 -7.89
CA LEU A 297 -13.06 5.54 -9.00
C LEU A 297 -12.50 4.73 -10.15
N ALA A 298 -13.34 3.85 -10.71
CA ALA A 298 -13.00 3.15 -11.95
C ALA A 298 -13.00 4.13 -13.13
N VAL A 299 -11.98 4.04 -13.97
CA VAL A 299 -11.84 4.87 -15.17
C VAL A 299 -12.39 4.08 -16.35
N GLU A 300 -13.64 4.33 -16.70
CA GLU A 300 -14.27 3.70 -17.87
C GLU A 300 -13.97 4.44 -19.18
N ARG A 301 -13.78 5.76 -19.09
CA ARG A 301 -13.42 6.67 -20.19
C ARG A 301 -12.40 7.65 -19.65
N SER A 302 -11.66 8.33 -20.51
CA SER A 302 -10.64 9.31 -20.11
C SER A 302 -11.16 10.48 -19.22
N ARG A 303 -12.38 10.40 -18.73
CA ARG A 303 -13.02 11.40 -17.84
C ARG A 303 -13.78 10.73 -16.73
N VAL A 304 -13.62 11.24 -15.51
CA VAL A 304 -14.30 10.76 -14.31
C VAL A 304 -14.81 11.95 -13.51
N ALA A 305 -16.05 11.88 -13.03
CA ALA A 305 -16.59 12.88 -12.13
C ALA A 305 -16.37 12.47 -10.67
N ILE A 306 -15.79 13.36 -9.89
CA ILE A 306 -15.60 13.18 -8.45
C ILE A 306 -16.60 14.08 -7.73
N SER A 307 -17.50 13.49 -6.94
CA SER A 307 -18.41 14.24 -6.08
C SER A 307 -17.81 14.36 -4.68
N VAL A 308 -17.52 15.59 -4.27
CA VAL A 308 -17.00 15.90 -2.94
C VAL A 308 -18.15 16.37 -2.05
N PRO A 309 -18.30 15.85 -0.83
CA PRO A 309 -19.33 16.31 0.08
C PRO A 309 -19.10 17.76 0.48
N PRO A 310 -20.10 18.45 1.07
CA PRO A 310 -19.93 19.79 1.58
C PRO A 310 -18.75 19.90 2.53
N LEU A 311 -17.87 20.87 2.28
CA LEU A 311 -16.71 21.17 3.08
C LEU A 311 -16.92 22.41 3.92
N GLY A 312 -16.33 22.46 5.10
CA GLY A 312 -16.28 23.67 5.93
C GLY A 312 -15.38 24.76 5.30
N PRO A 313 -15.51 26.04 5.73
CA PRO A 313 -14.62 27.10 5.28
C PRO A 313 -13.16 26.76 5.59
N GLY A 314 -12.28 26.91 4.58
CA GLY A 314 -10.87 26.59 4.71
C GLY A 314 -10.14 26.46 3.39
N THR A 315 -8.83 26.26 3.47
CA THR A 315 -7.99 25.95 2.30
C THR A 315 -7.81 24.45 2.20
N TYR A 316 -8.05 23.91 1.03
CA TYR A 316 -7.98 22.50 0.73
C TYR A 316 -7.11 22.23 -0.50
N TRP A 317 -6.65 21.00 -0.62
CA TRP A 317 -5.94 20.49 -1.80
C TRP A 317 -6.68 19.27 -2.34
N LEU A 318 -7.04 19.29 -3.60
CA LEU A 318 -7.49 18.10 -4.29
C LEU A 318 -6.27 17.40 -4.87
N VAL A 319 -5.99 16.22 -4.36
CA VAL A 319 -4.90 15.35 -4.81
C VAL A 319 -5.49 14.25 -5.67
N THR A 320 -4.93 14.05 -6.86
CA THR A 320 -5.31 12.97 -7.78
C THR A 320 -4.10 12.12 -8.13
N SER A 321 -4.24 10.81 -8.11
CA SER A 321 -3.17 9.85 -8.41
C SER A 321 -3.71 8.54 -8.96
N GLY A 322 -2.92 7.84 -9.76
CA GLY A 322 -3.15 6.43 -10.10
C GLY A 322 -2.68 5.45 -9.00
N ASP A 323 -1.98 5.95 -7.98
CA ASP A 323 -1.53 5.19 -6.81
C ASP A 323 -2.39 5.54 -5.59
N PRO A 324 -2.89 4.56 -4.83
CA PRO A 324 -3.68 4.80 -3.63
C PRO A 324 -2.95 5.62 -2.55
N ARG A 325 -1.62 5.70 -2.61
CA ARG A 325 -0.78 6.47 -1.68
C ARG A 325 -0.09 7.66 -2.33
N GLY A 326 -0.54 8.05 -3.52
CA GLY A 326 0.08 9.15 -4.28
C GLY A 326 0.10 10.49 -3.55
N ALA A 327 -0.82 10.72 -2.61
CA ALA A 327 -0.83 11.93 -1.78
C ALA A 327 0.31 12.01 -0.76
N GLU A 328 0.96 10.88 -0.42
CA GLU A 328 2.01 10.85 0.60
C GLU A 328 3.30 11.54 0.15
N SER A 329 3.72 11.26 -1.08
CA SER A 329 5.00 11.75 -1.62
C SER A 329 4.84 12.80 -2.71
N LEU A 330 3.66 12.91 -3.32
CA LEU A 330 3.42 13.66 -4.56
C LEU A 330 4.43 13.31 -5.66
N GLU A 331 4.90 12.05 -5.65
CA GLU A 331 5.81 11.53 -6.65
C GLU A 331 5.06 11.03 -7.89
N GLY A 332 5.81 10.84 -8.95
CA GLY A 332 5.25 10.32 -10.21
C GLY A 332 4.12 11.19 -10.76
N ALA A 333 2.98 10.59 -11.01
CA ALA A 333 1.82 11.22 -11.64
C ALA A 333 0.84 11.91 -10.66
N ALA A 334 1.18 12.00 -9.37
CA ALA A 334 0.32 12.68 -8.40
C ALA A 334 0.38 14.21 -8.56
N VAL A 335 -0.78 14.85 -8.51
CA VAL A 335 -0.92 16.31 -8.57
C VAL A 335 -1.84 16.79 -7.47
N ALA A 336 -1.43 17.84 -6.76
CA ALA A 336 -2.22 18.47 -5.72
C ALA A 336 -2.63 19.89 -6.16
N ARG A 337 -3.93 20.18 -6.25
CA ARG A 337 -4.46 21.48 -6.64
C ARG A 337 -5.13 22.17 -5.46
N PRO A 338 -4.61 23.32 -5.00
CA PRO A 338 -5.19 24.04 -3.89
C PRO A 338 -6.46 24.78 -4.31
N PHE A 339 -7.45 24.85 -3.42
CA PHE A 339 -8.66 25.63 -3.56
C PHE A 339 -9.13 26.19 -2.22
N LEU A 340 -9.94 27.22 -2.27
CA LEU A 340 -10.52 27.86 -1.09
C LEU A 340 -12.01 27.53 -1.02
N VAL A 341 -12.47 27.12 0.16
CA VAL A 341 -13.90 27.05 0.48
C VAL A 341 -14.24 28.27 1.34
N ALA A 342 -15.03 29.17 0.80
CA ALA A 342 -15.45 30.39 1.49
C ALA A 342 -16.69 31.00 0.82
N GLU A 343 -17.39 31.88 1.55
CA GLU A 343 -18.45 32.71 0.98
C GLU A 343 -17.84 33.68 -0.06
N ARG A 344 -18.49 33.76 -1.23
CA ARG A 344 -17.99 34.56 -2.36
C ARG A 344 -17.79 36.04 -2.05
N SER A 345 -18.58 36.58 -1.11
CA SER A 345 -18.51 37.95 -0.67
C SER A 345 -17.32 38.28 0.23
N SER A 346 -16.68 37.27 0.83
CA SER A 346 -15.58 37.43 1.77
C SER A 346 -14.20 37.36 1.13
N VAL A 347 -14.10 37.13 -0.20
CA VAL A 347 -12.83 36.86 -0.87
C VAL A 347 -12.51 37.85 -1.97
N ASP A 348 -11.35 38.48 -1.91
CA ASP A 348 -10.78 39.22 -3.02
C ASP A 348 -10.28 38.24 -4.10
N ARG A 349 -11.00 38.18 -5.20
CA ARG A 349 -10.72 37.29 -6.34
C ARG A 349 -9.40 37.61 -7.04
N ALA A 350 -8.98 38.89 -7.04
CA ALA A 350 -7.77 39.29 -7.74
C ALA A 350 -6.50 38.75 -7.05
N SER A 351 -6.55 38.62 -5.75
CA SER A 351 -5.43 38.07 -4.96
C SER A 351 -5.47 36.55 -4.74
N LEU A 352 -6.61 35.93 -5.05
CA LEU A 352 -6.83 34.50 -4.75
C LEU A 352 -5.90 33.57 -5.55
N GLY A 353 -5.78 33.76 -6.86
CA GLY A 353 -4.94 32.93 -7.72
C GLY A 353 -3.47 32.91 -7.28
N PRO A 354 -2.80 34.06 -7.14
CA PRO A 354 -1.43 34.12 -6.64
C PRO A 354 -1.27 33.48 -5.27
N ARG A 355 -2.22 33.74 -4.35
CA ARG A 355 -2.18 33.20 -3.00
C ARG A 355 -2.23 31.67 -3.00
N LEU A 356 -3.13 31.06 -3.79
CA LEU A 356 -3.24 29.61 -3.89
C LEU A 356 -2.04 28.99 -4.60
N ALA A 357 -1.52 29.61 -5.66
CA ALA A 357 -0.34 29.09 -6.37
C ALA A 357 0.93 29.03 -5.51
N LEU A 358 1.01 29.84 -4.47
CA LEU A 358 2.12 29.85 -3.53
C LEU A 358 1.98 28.81 -2.41
N LEU A 359 0.84 28.16 -2.29
CA LEU A 359 0.64 27.15 -1.25
C LEU A 359 1.29 25.83 -1.67
N SER A 360 2.25 25.38 -0.89
CA SER A 360 2.74 24.02 -1.01
C SER A 360 1.67 23.04 -0.50
N PRO A 361 1.44 21.95 -1.20
CA PRO A 361 0.58 20.89 -0.66
C PRO A 361 1.20 20.35 0.62
N PRO A 362 0.37 20.06 1.62
CA PRO A 362 0.86 19.41 2.82
C PRO A 362 1.41 18.02 2.46
N SER A 363 2.58 17.67 2.95
CA SER A 363 3.09 16.31 2.86
C SER A 363 2.54 15.51 4.03
N PHE A 364 1.85 14.41 3.73
CA PHE A 364 1.34 13.51 4.75
C PHE A 364 2.16 12.24 4.71
N SER A 365 2.74 11.83 5.85
CA SER A 365 3.16 10.45 5.99
C SER A 365 2.00 9.65 6.55
N ARG A 366 1.54 8.66 5.79
CA ARG A 366 0.53 7.71 6.25
C ARG A 366 1.25 6.60 6.99
N PHE A 367 1.09 6.59 8.29
CA PHE A 367 1.59 5.48 9.08
C PHE A 367 0.71 4.24 8.88
N VAL A 368 1.35 3.10 8.89
CA VAL A 368 0.67 1.83 9.10
C VAL A 368 0.09 1.87 10.52
N ALA A 369 -1.21 2.10 10.61
CA ALA A 369 -1.91 2.13 11.89
C ALA A 369 -2.06 0.72 12.46
N LEU A 370 -2.26 -0.27 11.57
CA LEU A 370 -2.38 -1.67 11.95
C LEU A 370 -1.91 -2.56 10.79
N ASP A 371 -0.97 -3.46 11.08
CA ASP A 371 -0.52 -4.49 10.16
C ASP A 371 -0.99 -5.87 10.64
N GLY A 372 -1.87 -6.49 9.88
CA GLY A 372 -2.40 -7.82 10.15
C GLY A 372 -1.43 -8.96 9.79
N LEU A 373 -0.47 -8.71 8.90
CA LEU A 373 0.40 -9.74 8.34
C LEU A 373 1.28 -10.43 9.38
N PRO A 374 1.97 -9.73 10.31
CA PRO A 374 2.78 -10.41 11.33
C PRO A 374 1.97 -11.33 12.24
N GLY A 375 0.74 -10.95 12.59
CA GLY A 375 -0.18 -11.76 13.39
C GLY A 375 -0.58 -13.04 12.66
N LYS A 376 -0.96 -12.91 11.40
CA LYS A 376 -1.33 -14.03 10.53
C LYS A 376 -0.16 -14.99 10.30
N ARG A 377 1.03 -14.49 9.99
CA ARG A 377 2.25 -15.28 9.82
C ARG A 377 2.60 -16.07 11.09
N ARG A 378 2.48 -15.47 12.28
CA ARG A 378 2.71 -16.16 13.56
C ARG A 378 1.68 -17.27 13.80
N ALA A 379 0.40 -17.00 13.54
CA ALA A 379 -0.67 -17.98 13.67
C ALA A 379 -0.47 -19.15 12.71
N ASP A 380 -0.10 -18.89 11.47
CA ASP A 380 0.19 -19.88 10.46
C ASP A 380 1.45 -20.68 10.78
N GLY A 381 2.55 -20.03 11.16
CA GLY A 381 3.77 -20.68 11.62
C GLY A 381 3.52 -21.60 12.83
N SER A 382 2.61 -21.26 13.74
CA SER A 382 2.23 -22.11 14.85
C SER A 382 1.44 -23.36 14.40
N ARG A 383 0.57 -23.21 13.41
CA ARG A 383 -0.17 -24.34 12.79
C ARG A 383 0.78 -25.28 12.06
N HIS A 384 1.69 -24.71 11.27
CA HIS A 384 2.71 -25.48 10.55
C HIS A 384 3.58 -26.29 11.52
N ARG A 385 4.10 -25.70 12.59
CA ARG A 385 4.87 -26.40 13.63
C ARG A 385 4.06 -27.51 14.29
N ARG A 386 2.78 -27.29 14.62
CA ARG A 386 1.91 -28.32 15.19
C ARG A 386 1.67 -29.45 14.18
N GLY A 387 1.39 -29.14 12.92
CA GLY A 387 1.26 -30.11 11.84
C GLY A 387 2.51 -30.98 11.68
N LEU A 388 3.69 -30.36 11.68
CA LEU A 388 4.97 -31.05 11.64
C LEU A 388 5.20 -31.98 12.85
N LEU A 389 4.92 -31.51 14.07
CA LEU A 389 5.04 -32.31 15.28
C LEU A 389 4.10 -33.52 15.27
N ILE A 390 2.85 -33.34 14.81
CA ILE A 390 1.88 -34.45 14.67
C ILE A 390 2.38 -35.44 13.62
N ALA A 391 2.87 -34.96 12.47
CA ALA A 391 3.41 -35.85 11.43
C ALA A 391 4.64 -36.62 11.88
N LEU A 392 5.58 -35.97 12.57
CA LEU A 392 6.77 -36.60 13.14
C LEU A 392 6.42 -37.63 14.26
N GLY A 393 5.45 -37.28 15.11
CA GLY A 393 4.94 -38.19 16.14
C GLY A 393 4.30 -39.45 15.54
N ALA A 394 3.43 -39.28 14.52
CA ALA A 394 2.82 -40.42 13.82
C ALA A 394 3.86 -41.30 13.12
N LEU A 395 4.87 -40.69 12.49
CA LEU A 395 5.98 -41.36 11.84
C LEU A 395 6.78 -42.19 12.90
N GLY A 396 7.07 -41.59 14.06
CA GLY A 396 7.74 -42.27 15.15
C GLY A 396 6.96 -43.50 15.68
N VAL A 397 5.64 -43.34 15.87
CA VAL A 397 4.77 -44.45 16.28
C VAL A 397 4.75 -45.57 15.23
N ALA A 398 4.65 -45.21 13.95
CA ALA A 398 4.68 -46.18 12.86
C ALA A 398 6.01 -46.93 12.80
N ALA A 399 7.14 -46.24 12.97
CA ALA A 399 8.46 -46.85 13.01
C ALA A 399 8.61 -47.88 14.18
N VAL A 400 8.14 -47.50 15.38
CA VAL A 400 8.16 -48.38 16.55
C VAL A 400 7.29 -49.62 16.34
N LEU A 401 6.10 -49.45 15.76
CA LEU A 401 5.22 -50.57 15.44
C LEU A 401 5.85 -51.52 14.41
N GLU A 402 6.44 -50.99 13.35
CA GLU A 402 7.07 -51.80 12.30
C GLU A 402 8.27 -52.56 12.82
N VAL A 403 9.16 -51.90 13.59
CA VAL A 403 10.27 -52.56 14.27
C VAL A 403 9.77 -53.68 15.19
N SER A 404 8.72 -53.43 15.98
CA SER A 404 8.12 -54.41 16.87
C SER A 404 7.55 -55.60 16.13
N LEU A 405 6.90 -55.41 15.00
CA LEU A 405 6.35 -56.47 14.13
C LEU A 405 7.47 -57.30 13.51
N ILE A 406 8.53 -56.67 13.01
CA ILE A 406 9.69 -57.35 12.44
C ILE A 406 10.37 -58.22 13.52
N LEU A 407 10.62 -57.66 14.70
CA LEU A 407 11.23 -58.41 15.81
C LEU A 407 10.38 -59.60 16.24
N ARG A 408 9.05 -59.44 16.33
CA ARG A 408 8.13 -60.55 16.64
C ARG A 408 8.13 -61.63 15.54
N ALA A 409 8.15 -61.24 14.26
CA ALA A 409 8.22 -62.18 13.15
C ALA A 409 9.51 -62.97 13.17
N VAL A 410 10.64 -62.33 13.45
CA VAL A 410 11.95 -62.97 13.61
C VAL A 410 11.97 -63.97 14.80
N ALA A 411 11.46 -63.54 15.98
CA ALA A 411 11.40 -64.40 17.15
C ALA A 411 10.52 -65.63 16.92
N ARG A 412 9.43 -65.51 16.20
CA ARG A 412 8.57 -66.67 15.82
C ARG A 412 9.24 -67.59 14.80
N SER A 413 9.88 -67.01 13.78
CA SER A 413 10.63 -67.81 12.80
C SER A 413 11.73 -68.62 13.48
N LYS A 414 12.43 -68.02 14.44
CA LYS A 414 13.44 -68.73 15.24
C LYS A 414 12.85 -69.90 16.02
N ARG A 415 11.72 -69.66 16.73
CA ARG A 415 11.03 -70.74 17.48
C ARG A 415 10.50 -71.88 16.60
N LEU A 416 10.02 -71.56 15.38
CA LEU A 416 9.57 -72.52 14.37
C LEU A 416 10.76 -73.39 13.88
N LEU A 417 11.89 -72.77 13.61
CA LEU A 417 13.14 -73.46 13.21
C LEU A 417 13.63 -74.34 14.32
N GLU A 418 13.63 -73.89 15.58
CA GLU A 418 14.00 -74.70 16.74
C GLU A 418 13.07 -75.94 16.92
N ARG A 419 11.76 -75.79 16.67
CA ARG A 419 10.81 -76.91 16.71
C ARG A 419 11.02 -77.91 15.56
N LEU A 420 11.31 -77.41 14.37
CA LEU A 420 11.56 -78.25 13.19
C LEU A 420 12.91 -78.97 13.30
N SER A 421 13.92 -78.31 13.86
CA SER A 421 15.23 -78.94 14.09
C SER A 421 15.13 -80.04 15.16
N GLY A 422 14.29 -79.86 16.18
CA GLY A 422 14.05 -80.95 17.21
C GLY A 422 13.29 -82.14 16.65
N VAL A 423 12.52 -82.01 15.56
CA VAL A 423 11.81 -83.15 14.92
C VAL A 423 12.67 -83.84 13.86
N LEU A 424 13.66 -83.15 13.30
CA LEU A 424 14.54 -83.67 12.21
C LEU A 424 15.86 -84.21 12.69
N ASN A 425 16.10 -84.26 14.00
CA ASN A 425 17.38 -84.68 14.57
C ASN A 425 17.57 -86.20 14.70
N ASP A 426 16.74 -86.99 13.95
CA ASP A 426 16.84 -88.42 14.04
C ASP A 426 17.49 -89.12 12.83
N ASP A 427 18.14 -88.58 11.92
CA ASP A 427 18.99 -89.31 10.91
C ASP A 427 19.27 -88.47 9.61
N GLY A 428 19.72 -87.16 9.70
CA GLY A 428 20.11 -86.41 8.55
C GLY A 428 21.25 -85.37 8.77
N PRO A 429 22.08 -85.06 7.74
CA PRO A 429 23.14 -84.11 7.89
C PRO A 429 22.59 -82.75 8.23
N PRO A 430 23.22 -81.95 9.12
CA PRO A 430 22.70 -80.67 9.55
C PRO A 430 22.53 -79.70 8.36
N ILE A 431 21.27 -79.36 8.02
CA ILE A 431 20.99 -78.26 7.10
C ILE A 431 21.31 -76.99 7.82
N GLU A 432 22.57 -76.53 7.70
CA GLU A 432 22.97 -75.16 8.03
C GLU A 432 22.26 -74.16 7.12
N ARG A 433 20.99 -73.95 7.30
CA ARG A 433 20.34 -72.73 6.78
C ARG A 433 20.71 -71.60 7.72
N ARG A 434 21.87 -70.97 7.44
CA ARG A 434 22.21 -69.66 7.98
C ARG A 434 21.13 -68.65 7.54
N PHE A 435 20.03 -68.59 8.32
CA PHE A 435 19.30 -67.37 8.41
C PHE A 435 20.24 -66.38 9.13
N SER A 436 21.06 -65.67 8.31
CA SER A 436 22.08 -64.83 8.89
C SER A 436 21.35 -63.70 9.66
N ALA A 437 21.68 -63.53 10.93
CA ALA A 437 21.25 -62.41 11.73
C ALA A 437 21.46 -61.08 10.94
N GLY A 438 22.36 -61.11 9.98
CA GLY A 438 22.63 -60.04 9.03
C GLY A 438 21.46 -59.64 8.17
N SER A 439 20.61 -60.56 7.68
CA SER A 439 19.46 -60.18 6.83
C SER A 439 18.37 -59.44 7.61
N VAL A 440 18.20 -59.76 8.90
CA VAL A 440 17.26 -59.07 9.79
C VAL A 440 17.79 -57.68 10.14
N VAL A 441 19.08 -57.58 10.45
CA VAL A 441 19.75 -56.31 10.73
C VAL A 441 19.72 -55.38 9.50
N VAL A 442 19.95 -55.94 8.32
CA VAL A 442 19.85 -55.15 7.07
C VAL A 442 18.43 -54.69 6.83
N GLY A 443 17.39 -55.53 6.99
CA GLY A 443 16.00 -55.11 6.86
C GLY A 443 15.61 -54.00 7.85
N LEU A 444 16.08 -54.11 9.10
CA LEU A 444 15.82 -53.11 10.13
C LEU A 444 16.54 -51.77 9.85
N LEU A 445 17.80 -51.86 9.35
CA LEU A 445 18.56 -50.70 8.92
C LEU A 445 17.91 -49.98 7.72
N VAL A 446 17.41 -50.72 6.74
CA VAL A 446 16.74 -50.17 5.57
C VAL A 446 15.44 -49.45 5.97
N ALA A 447 14.63 -50.06 6.87
CA ALA A 447 13.44 -49.45 7.42
C ALA A 447 13.75 -48.14 8.19
N LEU A 448 14.72 -48.18 9.10
CA LEU A 448 15.14 -46.99 9.87
C LEU A 448 15.72 -45.90 8.98
N LEU A 449 16.52 -46.23 7.98
CA LEU A 449 17.03 -45.29 6.99
C LEU A 449 15.90 -44.66 6.16
N GLY A 450 14.90 -45.44 5.77
CA GLY A 450 13.71 -44.94 5.06
C GLY A 450 12.94 -43.93 5.92
N PHE A 451 12.71 -44.21 7.19
CA PHE A 451 12.05 -43.29 8.12
C PHE A 451 12.89 -42.05 8.41
N ALA A 452 14.21 -42.19 8.55
CA ALA A 452 15.12 -41.06 8.74
C ALA A 452 15.13 -40.13 7.49
N LEU A 453 15.15 -40.72 6.29
CA LEU A 453 15.11 -39.98 5.04
C LEU A 453 13.79 -39.21 4.87
N LEU A 454 12.67 -39.86 5.22
CA LEU A 454 11.35 -39.22 5.23
C LEU A 454 11.27 -38.07 6.26
N ALA A 455 11.82 -38.26 7.45
CA ALA A 455 11.89 -37.22 8.46
C ALA A 455 12.78 -36.05 8.03
N THR A 456 13.89 -36.32 7.35
CA THR A 456 14.79 -35.27 6.82
C THR A 456 14.15 -34.50 5.67
N LEU A 457 13.45 -35.17 4.77
CA LEU A 457 12.69 -34.51 3.68
C LEU A 457 11.57 -33.61 4.23
N LEU A 458 10.92 -34.04 5.31
CA LEU A 458 9.92 -33.24 6.02
C LEU A 458 10.49 -31.97 6.62
N THR A 459 11.62 -32.10 7.33
CA THR A 459 12.25 -30.95 7.97
C THR A 459 12.85 -29.99 6.94
N TRP A 460 13.36 -30.52 5.82
CA TRP A 460 13.91 -29.68 4.74
C TRP A 460 12.85 -28.90 3.97
N LYS A 461 11.67 -29.48 3.76
CA LYS A 461 10.55 -28.75 3.11
C LYS A 461 9.84 -27.79 4.06
N ALA A 462 10.08 -27.89 5.35
CA ALA A 462 9.45 -27.07 6.40
C ALA A 462 10.30 -25.87 6.83
N GLY A 463 11.56 -25.78 6.45
CA GLY A 463 12.47 -24.64 6.63
C GLY A 463 12.56 -23.81 5.38
#